data_9bc8fcf9d1bafef015d6fed46dab1cdf
#
_entry.id   9bc8fcf9d1bafef015d6fed46dab1cdf
#
_cell.length_a   1.000
_cell.length_b   1.000
_cell.length_c   1.000
_cell.angle_alpha   90.00
_cell.angle_beta   90.00
_cell.angle_gamma   90.00
#
_symmetry.space_group_name_H-M   'P 1'
#
loop_
_entity.id
_entity.type
_entity.pdbx_description
1 polymer ?
#
loop_
_entity_poly.entity_id
_entity_poly.type
_entity_poly.pdbx_seq_one_letter_code
_entity_poly.pdbx_strand_id
1 'polypeptide(L)'
;MPQSPIRKLAPLATEAEARGTKIYHLNIGQPDLKTPEVGLEVLRHIDRSVLEYSPSQGFLSYREKLVKYYAHYDIELSVDDIIITTGGSEAVLFAFLSCLNPGDEIIVPEPAYANYMAFAISAGAKIRTISTTIEDGFALPAVEKFEELINEHTRAILICNPNNPTGYLYTRREMNQIRDLVKKYDLYLFSDEVYREFIYTGSPYISACHLEGVEQNVVLIDSVSKRYSECGIRVGALISKNEEVRNAVMKFCQARLSPPLLGQLVAEASIDTPKEYMREMYDEYVERRNCLIDGLNRIPGVYSPIPMGAFYTVARLPVDDAEKFCAWCLSDFDYEGETVMLAPAAGFYTTPGAGKDQVRIAYVLNKEDLARALVVLKHALEAYPGRVEE
;
A
#
# COMPACT_ATOMS: atom_id res chain seq x y z
N MET A 1 4.32 -14.64 14.22
CA MET A 1 3.89 -13.46 13.44
C MET A 1 3.11 -12.51 14.33
N PRO A 2 3.30 -11.19 14.23
CA PRO A 2 2.47 -10.23 14.96
C PRO A 2 1.04 -10.21 14.40
N GLN A 3 0.08 -9.81 15.24
CA GLN A 3 -1.30 -9.62 14.82
C GLN A 3 -1.42 -8.38 13.92
N SER A 4 -2.29 -8.44 12.90
CA SER A 4 -2.49 -7.31 11.98
C SER A 4 -3.07 -6.09 12.72
N PRO A 5 -2.41 -4.93 12.71
CA PRO A 5 -2.92 -3.71 13.35
C PRO A 5 -4.22 -3.21 12.71
N ILE A 6 -4.45 -3.56 11.45
CA ILE A 6 -5.64 -3.16 10.69
C ILE A 6 -6.87 -3.98 11.07
N ARG A 7 -6.67 -5.25 11.44
CA ARG A 7 -7.76 -6.23 11.65
C ARG A 7 -7.99 -6.62 13.09
N LYS A 8 -7.10 -6.29 14.02
CA LYS A 8 -7.21 -6.68 15.43
C LYS A 8 -8.45 -6.15 16.15
N LEU A 9 -9.02 -5.04 15.65
CA LEU A 9 -10.24 -4.43 16.19
C LEU A 9 -11.53 -4.96 15.54
N ALA A 10 -11.46 -5.87 14.56
CA ALA A 10 -12.63 -6.39 13.87
C ALA A 10 -13.68 -7.03 14.80
N PRO A 11 -13.31 -7.78 15.85
CA PRO A 11 -14.32 -8.32 16.80
C PRO A 11 -15.14 -7.21 17.46
N LEU A 12 -14.50 -6.11 17.90
CA LEU A 12 -15.20 -4.96 18.51
C LEU A 12 -16.15 -4.27 17.52
N ALA A 13 -15.73 -4.17 16.25
CA ALA A 13 -16.58 -3.63 15.19
C ALA A 13 -17.84 -4.50 15.00
N THR A 14 -17.69 -5.84 14.93
CA THR A 14 -18.81 -6.76 14.81
C THR A 14 -19.79 -6.63 16.00
N GLU A 15 -19.27 -6.46 17.22
CA GLU A 15 -20.10 -6.24 18.40
C GLU A 15 -20.83 -4.88 18.35
N ALA A 16 -20.19 -3.81 17.88
CA ALA A 16 -20.81 -2.50 17.69
C ALA A 16 -21.94 -2.55 16.65
N GLU A 17 -21.71 -3.19 15.51
CA GLU A 17 -22.73 -3.42 14.48
C GLU A 17 -23.92 -4.23 15.02
N ALA A 18 -23.65 -5.26 15.83
CA ALA A 18 -24.69 -6.08 16.46
C ALA A 18 -25.55 -5.26 17.46
N ARG A 19 -25.00 -4.17 18.04
CA ARG A 19 -25.76 -3.21 18.86
C ARG A 19 -26.56 -2.21 18.04
N GLY A 20 -26.41 -2.22 16.70
CA GLY A 20 -27.07 -1.29 15.78
C GLY A 20 -26.28 0.01 15.52
N THR A 21 -25.05 0.10 15.98
CA THR A 21 -24.19 1.28 15.74
C THR A 21 -23.65 1.26 14.31
N LYS A 22 -23.84 2.33 13.56
CA LYS A 22 -23.25 2.53 12.22
C LYS A 22 -21.76 2.86 12.37
N ILE A 23 -20.91 2.12 11.66
CA ILE A 23 -19.45 2.34 11.70
C ILE A 23 -18.97 2.96 10.39
N TYR A 24 -18.24 4.07 10.47
CA TYR A 24 -17.47 4.61 9.35
C TYR A 24 -16.11 3.95 9.31
N HIS A 25 -15.91 3.01 8.36
CA HIS A 25 -14.69 2.21 8.23
C HIS A 25 -13.59 3.02 7.52
N LEU A 26 -12.75 3.70 8.28
CA LEU A 26 -11.58 4.47 7.82
C LEU A 26 -10.27 3.69 7.97
N ASN A 27 -10.33 2.43 8.44
CA ASN A 27 -9.18 1.58 8.73
C ASN A 27 -8.72 0.73 7.53
N ILE A 28 -9.59 0.48 6.54
CA ILE A 28 -9.32 -0.42 5.41
C ILE A 28 -9.18 0.38 4.12
N GLY A 29 -8.04 0.20 3.42
CA GLY A 29 -7.78 0.80 2.11
C GLY A 29 -8.28 -0.07 0.97
N GLN A 30 -9.57 -0.26 0.89
CA GLN A 30 -10.22 -0.90 -0.25
C GLN A 30 -11.00 0.16 -1.02
N PRO A 31 -10.61 0.46 -2.28
CA PRO A 31 -11.38 1.39 -3.12
C PRO A 31 -12.83 0.98 -3.24
N ASP A 32 -13.74 1.96 -3.20
CA ASP A 32 -15.19 1.77 -3.32
C ASP A 32 -15.76 2.24 -4.66
N LEU A 33 -14.93 2.84 -5.52
CA LEU A 33 -15.33 3.19 -6.87
C LEU A 33 -15.66 1.93 -7.66
N LYS A 34 -16.58 2.06 -8.61
CA LYS A 34 -17.01 0.91 -9.42
C LYS A 34 -15.84 0.31 -10.19
N THR A 35 -15.71 -1.00 -10.17
CA THR A 35 -14.81 -1.73 -11.07
C THR A 35 -15.15 -1.41 -12.53
N PRO A 36 -14.16 -1.24 -13.41
CA PRO A 36 -14.40 -0.96 -14.83
C PRO A 36 -15.32 -2.00 -15.46
N GLU A 37 -16.31 -1.52 -16.23
CA GLU A 37 -17.30 -2.39 -16.87
C GLU A 37 -16.66 -3.40 -17.81
N VAL A 38 -15.59 -2.99 -18.53
CA VAL A 38 -14.84 -3.89 -19.44
C VAL A 38 -14.28 -5.12 -18.72
N GLY A 39 -13.88 -4.99 -17.46
CA GLY A 39 -13.44 -6.12 -16.64
C GLY A 39 -14.60 -7.01 -16.19
N LEU A 40 -15.72 -6.40 -15.77
CA LEU A 40 -16.91 -7.15 -15.32
C LEU A 40 -17.59 -7.90 -16.46
N GLU A 41 -17.62 -7.36 -17.68
CA GLU A 41 -18.18 -8.01 -18.86
C GLU A 41 -17.52 -9.35 -19.16
N VAL A 42 -16.21 -9.47 -18.92
CA VAL A 42 -15.50 -10.74 -19.08
C VAL A 42 -16.10 -11.84 -18.20
N LEU A 43 -16.49 -11.52 -16.98
CA LEU A 43 -17.10 -12.51 -16.07
C LEU A 43 -18.52 -12.90 -16.48
N ARG A 44 -19.25 -12.02 -17.17
CA ARG A 44 -20.61 -12.30 -17.67
C ARG A 44 -20.58 -13.17 -18.93
N HIS A 45 -19.49 -13.12 -19.69
CA HIS A 45 -19.38 -13.74 -21.02
C HIS A 45 -18.18 -14.68 -21.12
N ILE A 46 -17.97 -15.55 -20.12
CA ILE A 46 -16.89 -16.54 -20.13
C ILE A 46 -17.25 -17.66 -21.12
N ASP A 47 -16.55 -17.70 -22.26
CA ASP A 47 -16.66 -18.77 -23.25
C ASP A 47 -15.57 -19.84 -23.03
N ARG A 48 -15.67 -20.55 -21.90
CA ARG A 48 -14.78 -21.68 -21.57
C ARG A 48 -15.56 -22.81 -20.92
N SER A 49 -15.39 -24.00 -21.47
CA SER A 49 -15.99 -25.23 -20.92
C SER A 49 -15.17 -25.84 -19.78
N VAL A 50 -13.89 -25.51 -19.69
CA VAL A 50 -12.98 -25.96 -18.62
C VAL A 50 -12.20 -24.75 -18.10
N LEU A 51 -12.03 -24.66 -16.79
CA LEU A 51 -11.19 -23.65 -16.11
C LEU A 51 -9.84 -24.29 -15.78
N GLU A 52 -8.98 -24.36 -16.77
CA GLU A 52 -7.65 -24.99 -16.70
C GLU A 52 -6.62 -24.11 -15.97
N TYR A 53 -5.50 -24.70 -15.62
CA TYR A 53 -4.36 -23.92 -15.16
C TYR A 53 -3.84 -23.00 -16.26
N SER A 54 -3.59 -21.73 -15.94
CA SER A 54 -2.85 -20.83 -16.81
C SER A 54 -1.34 -21.11 -16.73
N PRO A 55 -0.52 -20.57 -17.66
CA PRO A 55 0.93 -20.65 -17.52
C PRO A 55 1.39 -20.08 -16.17
N SER A 56 2.41 -20.68 -15.56
CA SER A 56 2.90 -20.29 -14.24
C SER A 56 3.36 -18.83 -14.18
N GLN A 57 3.85 -18.29 -15.30
CA GLN A 57 4.23 -16.88 -15.46
C GLN A 57 3.02 -15.94 -15.65
N GLY A 58 1.85 -16.49 -15.96
CA GLY A 58 0.66 -15.75 -16.37
C GLY A 58 0.48 -15.70 -17.88
N PHE A 59 -0.70 -15.28 -18.33
CA PHE A 59 -1.03 -15.21 -19.76
C PHE A 59 -0.08 -14.27 -20.51
N LEU A 60 0.38 -14.74 -21.68
CA LEU A 60 1.23 -13.94 -22.56
C LEU A 60 0.51 -12.67 -23.02
N SER A 61 -0.76 -12.80 -23.45
CA SER A 61 -1.59 -11.66 -23.88
C SER A 61 -1.70 -10.57 -22.81
N TYR A 62 -1.90 -10.97 -21.56
CA TYR A 62 -1.95 -10.01 -20.43
C TYR A 62 -0.60 -9.32 -20.22
N ARG A 63 0.50 -10.08 -20.26
CA ARG A 63 1.85 -9.51 -20.11
C ARG A 63 2.21 -8.55 -21.27
N GLU A 64 1.81 -8.87 -22.50
CA GLU A 64 1.95 -7.98 -23.67
C GLU A 64 1.18 -6.65 -23.49
N LYS A 65 -0.03 -6.70 -22.91
CA LYS A 65 -0.79 -5.50 -22.58
C LYS A 65 -0.11 -4.71 -21.45
N LEU A 66 0.45 -5.38 -20.44
CA LEU A 66 1.21 -4.72 -19.39
C LEU A 66 2.45 -4.01 -19.90
N VAL A 67 3.18 -4.59 -20.87
CA VAL A 67 4.31 -3.89 -21.53
C VAL A 67 3.85 -2.55 -22.12
N LYS A 68 2.70 -2.55 -22.81
CA LYS A 68 2.14 -1.31 -23.38
C LYS A 68 1.67 -0.34 -22.29
N TYR A 69 1.07 -0.85 -21.21
CA TYR A 69 0.68 -0.05 -20.05
C TYR A 69 1.90 0.65 -19.42
N TYR A 70 2.99 -0.06 -19.18
CA TYR A 70 4.21 0.52 -18.59
C TYR A 70 4.90 1.52 -19.51
N ALA A 71 4.83 1.31 -20.84
CA ALA A 71 5.37 2.26 -21.80
C ALA A 71 4.70 3.65 -21.73
N HIS A 72 3.44 3.75 -21.25
CA HIS A 72 2.80 5.07 -20.98
C HIS A 72 3.43 5.84 -19.81
N TYR A 73 4.22 5.14 -18.98
CA TYR A 73 4.98 5.73 -17.87
C TYR A 73 6.47 5.83 -18.19
N ASP A 74 6.86 5.75 -19.46
CA ASP A 74 8.26 5.72 -19.90
C ASP A 74 9.09 4.59 -19.28
N ILE A 75 8.44 3.46 -18.95
CA ILE A 75 9.08 2.25 -18.44
C ILE A 75 9.15 1.21 -19.54
N GLU A 76 10.36 0.97 -20.05
CA GLU A 76 10.62 -0.02 -21.09
C GLU A 76 10.82 -1.41 -20.50
N LEU A 77 9.93 -2.34 -20.83
CA LEU A 77 9.93 -3.73 -20.41
C LEU A 77 9.76 -4.67 -21.60
N SER A 78 10.29 -5.87 -21.46
CA SER A 78 9.92 -7.03 -22.27
C SER A 78 8.84 -7.86 -21.57
N VAL A 79 8.17 -8.73 -22.31
CA VAL A 79 7.18 -9.66 -21.72
C VAL A 79 7.81 -10.60 -20.69
N ASP A 80 9.10 -10.90 -20.85
CA ASP A 80 9.83 -11.80 -19.96
C ASP A 80 10.22 -11.15 -18.64
N ASP A 81 10.22 -9.81 -18.55
CA ASP A 81 10.46 -9.08 -17.32
C ASP A 81 9.28 -9.15 -16.34
N ILE A 82 8.11 -9.60 -16.81
CA ILE A 82 6.84 -9.55 -16.08
C ILE A 82 6.40 -10.96 -15.66
N ILE A 83 6.16 -11.15 -14.38
CA ILE A 83 5.59 -12.38 -13.80
C ILE A 83 4.29 -12.02 -13.08
N ILE A 84 3.19 -12.64 -13.48
CA ILE A 84 1.88 -12.42 -12.86
C ILE A 84 1.81 -13.19 -11.54
N THR A 85 1.28 -12.52 -10.51
CA THR A 85 1.18 -13.04 -9.15
C THR A 85 -0.26 -12.98 -8.62
N THR A 86 -0.50 -13.69 -7.51
CA THR A 86 -1.78 -13.67 -6.79
C THR A 86 -1.87 -12.39 -5.92
N GLY A 87 -1.96 -11.23 -6.61
CA GLY A 87 -1.90 -9.91 -6.02
C GLY A 87 -0.49 -9.49 -5.61
N GLY A 88 -0.33 -8.21 -5.21
CA GLY A 88 0.96 -7.67 -4.77
C GLY A 88 1.55 -8.40 -3.56
N SER A 89 0.72 -9.00 -2.70
CA SER A 89 1.20 -9.76 -1.54
C SER A 89 2.06 -10.96 -1.91
N GLU A 90 1.67 -11.73 -2.95
CA GLU A 90 2.50 -12.83 -3.45
C GLU A 90 3.76 -12.29 -4.13
N ALA A 91 3.66 -11.17 -4.84
CA ALA A 91 4.83 -10.53 -5.46
C ALA A 91 5.88 -10.14 -4.41
N VAL A 92 5.49 -9.52 -3.30
CA VAL A 92 6.41 -9.22 -2.17
C VAL A 92 7.01 -10.49 -1.59
N LEU A 93 6.18 -11.50 -1.30
CA LEU A 93 6.65 -12.75 -0.72
C LEU A 93 7.66 -13.45 -1.65
N PHE A 94 7.36 -13.54 -2.95
CA PHE A 94 8.25 -14.17 -3.92
C PHE A 94 9.54 -13.36 -4.13
N ALA A 95 9.47 -12.02 -4.11
CA ALA A 95 10.67 -11.18 -4.11
C ALA A 95 11.59 -11.50 -2.93
N PHE A 96 11.03 -11.57 -1.73
CA PHE A 96 11.83 -11.88 -0.53
C PHE A 96 12.41 -13.29 -0.56
N LEU A 97 11.58 -14.30 -0.89
CA LEU A 97 12.04 -15.70 -0.97
C LEU A 97 13.09 -15.95 -2.06
N SER A 98 13.09 -15.13 -3.13
CA SER A 98 14.01 -15.28 -4.26
C SER A 98 15.32 -14.52 -4.10
N CYS A 99 15.30 -13.39 -3.40
CA CYS A 99 16.44 -12.47 -3.29
C CYS A 99 17.14 -12.52 -1.94
N LEU A 100 16.56 -13.17 -0.92
CA LEU A 100 17.07 -13.14 0.45
C LEU A 100 17.30 -14.55 0.98
N ASN A 101 18.31 -14.68 1.85
CA ASN A 101 18.56 -15.87 2.67
C ASN A 101 18.07 -15.63 4.11
N PRO A 102 17.83 -16.71 4.89
CA PRO A 102 17.56 -16.57 6.30
C PRO A 102 18.67 -15.78 7.02
N GLY A 103 18.26 -14.74 7.75
CA GLY A 103 19.17 -13.85 8.47
C GLY A 103 19.51 -12.55 7.73
N ASP A 104 19.24 -12.47 6.42
CA ASP A 104 19.42 -11.25 5.64
C ASP A 104 18.50 -10.11 6.16
N GLU A 105 18.94 -8.88 5.96
CA GLU A 105 18.27 -7.68 6.45
C GLU A 105 17.76 -6.81 5.30
N ILE A 106 16.58 -6.24 5.50
CA ILE A 106 15.93 -5.29 4.57
C ILE A 106 15.78 -3.97 5.29
N ILE A 107 16.27 -2.87 4.72
CA ILE A 107 16.03 -1.52 5.24
C ILE A 107 14.70 -1.02 4.70
N VAL A 108 13.82 -0.56 5.60
CA VAL A 108 12.48 -0.08 5.26
C VAL A 108 12.21 1.24 5.98
N PRO A 109 11.84 2.33 5.26
CA PRO A 109 11.35 3.54 5.90
C PRO A 109 10.06 3.27 6.68
N GLU A 110 10.01 3.69 7.95
CA GLU A 110 8.81 3.56 8.77
C GLU A 110 8.16 4.93 9.07
N PRO A 111 6.82 5.01 9.18
CA PRO A 111 5.87 3.88 9.21
C PRO A 111 5.72 3.19 7.85
N ALA A 112 5.60 1.85 7.87
CA ALA A 112 5.56 1.01 6.69
C ALA A 112 4.33 0.09 6.68
N TYR A 113 3.94 -0.41 5.52
CA TYR A 113 2.84 -1.37 5.41
C TYR A 113 3.12 -2.60 6.28
N ALA A 114 2.25 -2.81 7.27
CA ALA A 114 2.46 -3.79 8.35
C ALA A 114 2.73 -5.23 7.89
N ASN A 115 2.22 -5.62 6.70
CA ASN A 115 2.42 -6.97 6.19
C ASN A 115 3.85 -7.22 5.68
N TYR A 116 4.67 -6.21 5.42
CA TYR A 116 6.08 -6.43 5.06
C TYR A 116 6.81 -7.21 6.14
N MET A 117 6.54 -6.90 7.42
CA MET A 117 7.08 -7.65 8.55
C MET A 117 6.70 -9.13 8.48
N ALA A 118 5.44 -9.44 8.18
CA ALA A 118 4.97 -10.81 8.08
C ALA A 118 5.65 -11.57 6.93
N PHE A 119 5.84 -10.92 5.77
CA PHE A 119 6.55 -11.52 4.64
C PHE A 119 8.04 -11.71 4.93
N ALA A 120 8.69 -10.76 5.59
CA ALA A 120 10.10 -10.90 6.00
C ALA A 120 10.29 -12.08 6.96
N ILE A 121 9.43 -12.22 7.98
CA ILE A 121 9.44 -13.36 8.89
C ILE A 121 9.24 -14.67 8.12
N SER A 122 8.34 -14.72 7.14
CA SER A 122 8.08 -15.91 6.32
C SER A 122 9.28 -16.30 5.46
N ALA A 123 10.08 -15.33 5.03
CA ALA A 123 11.31 -15.55 4.27
C ALA A 123 12.54 -15.80 5.18
N GLY A 124 12.39 -15.74 6.51
CA GLY A 124 13.50 -15.82 7.45
C GLY A 124 14.38 -14.57 7.50
N ALA A 125 13.96 -13.48 6.85
CA ALA A 125 14.66 -12.20 6.81
C ALA A 125 14.23 -11.28 7.96
N LYS A 126 15.00 -10.23 8.20
CA LYS A 126 14.74 -9.21 9.23
C LYS A 126 14.49 -7.86 8.58
N ILE A 127 13.55 -7.11 9.13
CA ILE A 127 13.37 -5.69 8.78
C ILE A 127 14.17 -4.84 9.76
N ARG A 128 14.96 -3.92 9.21
CA ARG A 128 15.58 -2.80 9.91
C ARG A 128 14.92 -1.53 9.42
N THR A 129 14.32 -0.80 10.34
CA THR A 129 13.59 0.41 9.94
C THR A 129 14.47 1.64 10.04
N ILE A 130 14.19 2.58 9.16
CA ILE A 130 14.68 3.95 9.24
C ILE A 130 13.49 4.87 9.49
N SER A 131 13.55 5.60 10.61
CA SER A 131 12.41 6.41 11.06
C SER A 131 12.23 7.66 10.20
N THR A 132 10.98 7.92 9.84
CA THR A 132 10.51 9.20 9.33
C THR A 132 9.54 9.82 10.33
N THR A 133 9.34 11.13 10.28
CA THR A 133 8.52 11.85 11.26
C THR A 133 7.31 12.52 10.63
N ILE A 134 6.23 12.65 11.40
CA ILE A 134 5.04 13.36 10.95
C ILE A 134 5.30 14.86 10.79
N GLU A 135 6.21 15.41 11.57
CA GLU A 135 6.65 16.80 11.54
C GLU A 135 7.31 17.16 10.20
N ASP A 136 8.09 16.23 9.64
CA ASP A 136 8.74 16.37 8.32
C ASP A 136 7.86 15.87 7.17
N GLY A 137 6.57 15.60 7.44
CA GLY A 137 5.63 15.03 6.47
C GLY A 137 6.04 13.65 5.96
N PHE A 138 6.83 12.91 6.73
CA PHE A 138 7.38 11.58 6.40
C PHE A 138 8.43 11.56 5.27
N ALA A 139 9.12 12.69 5.04
CA ALA A 139 10.26 12.74 4.14
C ALA A 139 11.39 11.79 4.59
N LEU A 140 12.17 11.28 3.63
CA LEU A 140 13.32 10.45 3.96
C LEU A 140 14.37 11.26 4.72
N PRO A 141 14.99 10.68 5.76
CA PRO A 141 16.11 11.30 6.43
C PRO A 141 17.35 11.34 5.52
N ALA A 142 18.38 12.02 5.98
CA ALA A 142 19.66 12.13 5.27
C ALA A 142 20.25 10.75 4.96
N VAL A 143 20.97 10.63 3.83
CA VAL A 143 21.52 9.36 3.31
C VAL A 143 22.44 8.67 4.31
N GLU A 144 23.14 9.44 5.13
CA GLU A 144 24.03 8.94 6.19
C GLU A 144 23.29 8.04 7.20
N LYS A 145 21.99 8.31 7.43
CA LYS A 145 21.16 7.48 8.32
C LYS A 145 20.89 6.09 7.73
N PHE A 146 20.80 5.98 6.42
CA PHE A 146 20.74 4.68 5.74
C PHE A 146 22.08 3.96 5.88
N GLU A 147 23.20 4.66 5.68
CA GLU A 147 24.53 4.08 5.76
C GLU A 147 24.88 3.57 7.16
N GLU A 148 24.39 4.25 8.23
CA GLU A 148 24.52 3.79 9.62
C GLU A 148 23.81 2.43 9.86
N LEU A 149 22.79 2.09 9.07
CA LEU A 149 22.06 0.82 9.17
C LEU A 149 22.64 -0.29 8.31
N ILE A 150 23.40 0.04 7.24
CA ILE A 150 23.94 -0.94 6.32
C ILE A 150 25.08 -1.72 6.96
N ASN A 151 25.01 -3.05 6.88
CA ASN A 151 26.03 -3.98 7.38
C ASN A 151 26.14 -5.20 6.46
N GLU A 152 26.96 -6.19 6.82
CA GLU A 152 27.22 -7.40 6.04
C GLU A 152 25.99 -8.30 5.80
N HIS A 153 24.90 -8.12 6.54
CA HIS A 153 23.64 -8.83 6.38
C HIS A 153 22.63 -8.06 5.53
N THR A 154 22.85 -6.77 5.31
CA THR A 154 21.92 -5.94 4.50
C THR A 154 21.97 -6.40 3.04
N ARG A 155 20.79 -6.71 2.48
CA ARG A 155 20.64 -7.18 1.10
C ARG A 155 19.68 -6.33 0.28
N ALA A 156 18.80 -5.58 0.93
CA ALA A 156 17.79 -4.82 0.20
C ALA A 156 17.37 -3.54 0.91
N ILE A 157 16.88 -2.59 0.12
CA ILE A 157 16.04 -1.49 0.55
C ILE A 157 14.64 -1.75 -0.01
N LEU A 158 13.59 -1.56 0.80
CA LEU A 158 12.20 -1.63 0.34
C LEU A 158 11.53 -0.28 0.53
N ILE A 159 10.90 0.21 -0.52
CA ILE A 159 10.07 1.41 -0.51
C ILE A 159 8.67 1.11 -1.02
N CYS A 160 7.68 1.89 -0.57
CA CYS A 160 6.35 1.95 -1.13
C CYS A 160 6.12 3.35 -1.69
N ASN A 161 5.91 3.48 -3.00
CA ASN A 161 5.85 4.77 -3.67
C ASN A 161 4.67 4.85 -4.67
N PRO A 162 3.64 5.64 -4.40
CA PRO A 162 3.32 6.40 -3.18
C PRO A 162 3.15 5.52 -1.95
N ASN A 163 3.42 6.08 -0.76
CA ASN A 163 3.55 5.31 0.48
C ASN A 163 2.20 4.96 1.13
N ASN A 164 2.09 3.73 1.60
CA ASN A 164 1.14 3.29 2.60
C ASN A 164 1.92 3.00 3.90
N PRO A 165 1.71 3.75 5.00
CA PRO A 165 0.45 4.42 5.38
C PRO A 165 0.41 5.94 5.19
N THR A 166 1.48 6.62 4.79
CA THR A 166 1.64 8.07 4.98
C THR A 166 1.08 8.91 3.82
N GLY A 167 0.90 8.33 2.63
CA GLY A 167 0.60 9.08 1.42
C GLY A 167 1.79 9.90 0.89
N TYR A 168 3.00 9.67 1.43
CA TYR A 168 4.21 10.33 0.95
C TYR A 168 4.55 9.88 -0.47
N LEU A 169 5.01 10.81 -1.28
CA LEU A 169 5.53 10.56 -2.63
C LEU A 169 7.00 10.95 -2.67
N TYR A 170 7.88 9.98 -2.96
CA TYR A 170 9.32 10.25 -3.01
C TYR A 170 9.68 11.21 -4.13
N THR A 171 10.49 12.20 -3.79
CA THR A 171 11.04 13.17 -4.72
C THR A 171 12.11 12.55 -5.62
N ARG A 172 12.40 13.18 -6.78
CA ARG A 172 13.52 12.77 -7.65
C ARG A 172 14.84 12.70 -6.89
N ARG A 173 15.07 13.63 -5.96
CA ARG A 173 16.28 13.66 -5.14
C ARG A 173 16.38 12.43 -4.26
N GLU A 174 15.31 12.08 -3.55
CA GLU A 174 15.26 10.91 -2.66
C GLU A 174 15.42 9.60 -3.45
N MET A 175 14.73 9.48 -4.59
CA MET A 175 14.88 8.32 -5.47
C MET A 175 16.33 8.17 -5.98
N ASN A 176 17.01 9.27 -6.32
CA ASN A 176 18.42 9.24 -6.69
C ASN A 176 19.34 8.87 -5.51
N GLN A 177 19.04 9.32 -4.29
CA GLN A 177 19.78 8.93 -3.09
C GLN A 177 19.64 7.42 -2.83
N ILE A 178 18.44 6.86 -2.97
CA ILE A 178 18.20 5.40 -2.87
C ILE A 178 18.98 4.66 -3.96
N ARG A 179 18.95 5.11 -5.21
CA ARG A 179 19.73 4.55 -6.32
C ARG A 179 21.22 4.49 -5.98
N ASP A 180 21.77 5.58 -5.47
CA ASP A 180 23.20 5.69 -5.18
C ASP A 180 23.62 4.72 -4.06
N LEU A 181 22.76 4.52 -3.02
CA LEU A 181 22.95 3.52 -1.99
C LEU A 181 22.89 2.10 -2.57
N VAL A 182 21.87 1.80 -3.37
CA VAL A 182 21.68 0.50 -4.03
C VAL A 182 22.91 0.16 -4.86
N LYS A 183 23.40 1.11 -5.66
CA LYS A 183 24.59 0.95 -6.50
C LYS A 183 25.88 0.79 -5.69
N LYS A 184 26.04 1.59 -4.62
CA LYS A 184 27.25 1.59 -3.79
C LYS A 184 27.44 0.28 -3.03
N TYR A 185 26.34 -0.29 -2.53
CA TYR A 185 26.34 -1.45 -1.65
C TYR A 185 25.83 -2.73 -2.32
N ASP A 186 25.56 -2.68 -3.63
CA ASP A 186 25.02 -3.79 -4.42
C ASP A 186 23.79 -4.44 -3.76
N LEU A 187 22.80 -3.61 -3.42
CA LEU A 187 21.56 -4.03 -2.77
C LEU A 187 20.45 -4.26 -3.79
N TYR A 188 19.48 -5.10 -3.46
CA TYR A 188 18.20 -5.10 -4.16
C TYR A 188 17.37 -3.86 -3.76
N LEU A 189 16.60 -3.34 -4.71
CA LEU A 189 15.57 -2.33 -4.47
C LEU A 189 14.19 -2.94 -4.72
N PHE A 190 13.48 -3.29 -3.65
CA PHE A 190 12.09 -3.66 -3.72
C PHE A 190 11.23 -2.39 -3.75
N SER A 191 10.51 -2.15 -4.83
CA SER A 191 9.65 -0.98 -5.01
C SER A 191 8.19 -1.41 -5.14
N ASP A 192 7.40 -1.19 -4.08
CA ASP A 192 5.96 -1.41 -4.10
C ASP A 192 5.28 -0.17 -4.69
N GLU A 193 4.75 -0.33 -5.92
CA GLU A 193 4.19 0.76 -6.71
C GLU A 193 2.69 0.61 -6.98
N VAL A 194 1.98 -0.12 -6.13
CA VAL A 194 0.55 -0.41 -6.31
C VAL A 194 -0.36 0.83 -6.27
N TYR A 195 0.16 1.98 -5.82
CA TYR A 195 -0.56 3.26 -5.77
C TYR A 195 -0.14 4.25 -6.86
N ARG A 196 0.56 3.82 -7.91
CA ARG A 196 1.11 4.67 -8.99
C ARG A 196 0.09 5.61 -9.61
N GLU A 197 -1.18 5.22 -9.71
CA GLU A 197 -2.25 6.01 -10.31
C GLU A 197 -2.77 7.14 -9.38
N PHE A 198 -2.41 7.09 -8.10
CA PHE A 198 -2.89 8.03 -7.08
C PHE A 198 -1.80 9.03 -6.73
N ILE A 199 -1.57 10.03 -7.60
CA ILE A 199 -0.54 11.07 -7.43
C ILE A 199 -1.20 12.42 -7.63
N TYR A 200 -1.10 13.29 -6.62
CA TYR A 200 -1.87 14.53 -6.52
C TYR A 200 -1.02 15.81 -6.67
N THR A 201 0.25 15.67 -7.06
CA THR A 201 1.20 16.79 -7.14
C THR A 201 1.24 17.48 -8.50
N GLY A 202 0.63 16.89 -9.53
CA GLY A 202 0.79 17.30 -10.92
C GLY A 202 2.18 17.06 -11.51
N SER A 203 3.10 16.45 -10.74
CA SER A 203 4.43 16.07 -11.20
C SER A 203 4.43 14.68 -11.83
N PRO A 204 5.30 14.39 -12.79
CA PRO A 204 5.46 13.05 -13.33
C PRO A 204 5.84 12.04 -12.24
N TYR A 205 5.27 10.85 -12.32
CA TYR A 205 5.62 9.75 -11.44
C TYR A 205 7.06 9.27 -11.69
N ILE A 206 7.75 8.91 -10.60
CA ILE A 206 9.10 8.36 -10.64
C ILE A 206 9.06 6.93 -10.13
N SER A 207 9.11 5.98 -11.06
CA SER A 207 9.28 4.56 -10.76
C SER A 207 10.73 4.23 -10.40
N ALA A 208 10.94 3.18 -9.62
CA ALA A 208 12.28 2.59 -9.45
C ALA A 208 12.89 2.14 -10.79
N CYS A 209 12.06 1.79 -11.77
CA CYS A 209 12.51 1.42 -13.12
C CYS A 209 13.12 2.59 -13.92
N HIS A 210 12.93 3.86 -13.49
CA HIS A 210 13.58 5.03 -14.09
C HIS A 210 14.98 5.30 -13.53
N LEU A 211 15.47 4.49 -12.60
CA LEU A 211 16.76 4.69 -11.94
C LEU A 211 17.87 4.03 -12.77
N GLU A 212 18.69 4.87 -13.42
CA GLU A 212 19.75 4.40 -14.30
C GLU A 212 20.92 3.77 -13.53
N GLY A 213 21.43 2.66 -14.08
CA GLY A 213 22.61 1.95 -13.57
C GLY A 213 22.34 1.04 -12.37
N VAL A 214 21.07 0.75 -12.09
CA VAL A 214 20.60 -0.22 -11.06
C VAL A 214 19.46 -1.09 -11.57
N GLU A 215 19.28 -1.20 -12.87
CA GLU A 215 18.18 -1.91 -13.51
C GLU A 215 18.13 -3.40 -13.09
N GLN A 216 19.30 -3.99 -12.84
CA GLN A 216 19.43 -5.39 -12.39
C GLN A 216 19.12 -5.57 -10.90
N ASN A 217 19.10 -4.48 -10.15
CA ASN A 217 18.85 -4.50 -8.70
C ASN A 217 17.35 -4.29 -8.39
N VAL A 218 16.58 -3.74 -9.34
CA VAL A 218 15.18 -3.38 -9.12
C VAL A 218 14.26 -4.60 -9.24
N VAL A 219 13.40 -4.75 -8.22
CA VAL A 219 12.25 -5.66 -8.22
C VAL A 219 11.01 -4.82 -7.93
N LEU A 220 10.23 -4.55 -8.96
CA LEU A 220 9.00 -3.77 -8.86
C LEU A 220 7.82 -4.68 -8.52
N ILE A 221 7.00 -4.25 -7.57
CA ILE A 221 5.76 -4.92 -7.15
C ILE A 221 4.58 -4.07 -7.61
N ASP A 222 3.63 -4.68 -8.30
CA ASP A 222 2.42 -4.02 -8.78
C ASP A 222 1.16 -4.86 -8.52
N SER A 223 -0.01 -4.22 -8.59
CA SER A 223 -1.31 -4.88 -8.47
C SER A 223 -2.42 -4.05 -9.10
N VAL A 224 -3.38 -4.72 -9.73
CA VAL A 224 -4.61 -4.10 -10.22
C VAL A 224 -5.58 -3.73 -9.10
N SER A 225 -5.37 -4.26 -7.89
CA SER A 225 -6.27 -4.12 -6.74
C SER A 225 -6.71 -2.69 -6.46
N LYS A 226 -5.82 -1.71 -6.70
CA LYS A 226 -6.07 -0.31 -6.34
C LYS A 226 -6.55 0.50 -7.54
N ARG A 227 -5.84 0.39 -8.69
CA ARG A 227 -6.13 1.20 -9.87
C ARG A 227 -7.51 0.95 -10.51
N TYR A 228 -8.05 -0.25 -10.36
CA TYR A 228 -9.34 -0.64 -10.96
C TYR A 228 -10.38 -1.08 -9.94
N SER A 229 -10.17 -0.83 -8.65
CA SER A 229 -11.06 -1.33 -7.57
C SER A 229 -11.28 -2.85 -7.65
N GLU A 230 -10.25 -3.61 -7.97
CA GLU A 230 -10.28 -5.05 -8.24
C GLU A 230 -9.57 -5.87 -7.16
N CYS A 231 -9.70 -5.47 -5.89
CA CYS A 231 -9.02 -6.17 -4.79
C CYS A 231 -9.36 -7.66 -4.71
N GLY A 232 -10.58 -8.04 -5.10
CA GLY A 232 -11.10 -9.40 -4.99
C GLY A 232 -10.60 -10.38 -6.04
N ILE A 233 -10.14 -9.91 -7.22
CA ILE A 233 -9.68 -10.81 -8.29
C ILE A 233 -8.28 -11.38 -8.05
N ARG A 234 -7.54 -10.80 -7.08
CA ARG A 234 -6.21 -11.29 -6.66
C ARG A 234 -5.19 -11.37 -7.78
N VAL A 235 -4.97 -10.28 -8.52
CA VAL A 235 -3.96 -10.19 -9.58
C VAL A 235 -2.98 -9.07 -9.29
N GLY A 236 -1.70 -9.39 -9.42
CA GLY A 236 -0.57 -8.47 -9.32
C GLY A 236 0.55 -8.91 -10.24
N ALA A 237 1.69 -8.25 -10.14
CA ALA A 237 2.88 -8.56 -10.92
C ALA A 237 4.15 -8.32 -10.10
N LEU A 238 5.15 -9.18 -10.34
CA LEU A 238 6.54 -8.96 -10.00
C LEU A 238 7.28 -8.67 -11.30
N ILE A 239 8.05 -7.61 -11.33
CA ILE A 239 8.74 -7.15 -12.53
C ILE A 239 10.21 -6.91 -12.20
N SER A 240 11.09 -7.52 -12.98
CA SER A 240 12.53 -7.32 -12.85
C SER A 240 13.25 -7.59 -14.17
N LYS A 241 14.23 -6.78 -14.49
CA LYS A 241 15.15 -7.02 -15.63
C LYS A 241 16.24 -8.04 -15.30
N ASN A 242 16.40 -8.40 -14.03
CA ASN A 242 17.37 -9.40 -13.57
C ASN A 242 16.86 -10.82 -13.87
N GLU A 243 17.56 -11.50 -14.78
CA GLU A 243 17.19 -12.85 -15.21
C GLU A 243 17.32 -13.88 -14.06
N GLU A 244 18.31 -13.75 -13.18
CA GLU A 244 18.49 -14.67 -12.06
C GLU A 244 17.34 -14.56 -11.06
N VAL A 245 16.88 -13.33 -10.79
CA VAL A 245 15.70 -13.08 -9.96
C VAL A 245 14.47 -13.71 -10.59
N ARG A 246 14.23 -13.46 -11.89
CA ARG A 246 13.07 -14.05 -12.59
C ARG A 246 13.09 -15.57 -12.58
N ASN A 247 14.25 -16.18 -12.81
CA ASN A 247 14.44 -17.63 -12.78
C ASN A 247 14.19 -18.21 -11.38
N ALA A 248 14.60 -17.52 -10.32
CA ALA A 248 14.32 -17.91 -8.94
C ALA A 248 12.81 -17.81 -8.64
N VAL A 249 12.17 -16.69 -8.98
CA VAL A 249 10.72 -16.46 -8.82
C VAL A 249 9.90 -17.50 -9.57
N MET A 250 10.33 -17.88 -10.79
CA MET A 250 9.62 -18.88 -11.59
C MET A 250 9.55 -20.25 -10.92
N LYS A 251 10.52 -20.65 -10.10
CA LYS A 251 10.46 -21.89 -9.32
C LYS A 251 9.30 -21.87 -8.31
N PHE A 252 9.09 -20.74 -7.65
CA PHE A 252 7.93 -20.53 -6.75
C PHE A 252 6.61 -20.49 -7.53
N CYS A 253 6.59 -19.83 -8.71
CA CYS A 253 5.42 -19.80 -9.58
C CYS A 253 5.02 -21.21 -10.05
N GLN A 254 5.98 -22.05 -10.39
CA GLN A 254 5.75 -23.45 -10.76
C GLN A 254 5.24 -24.28 -9.57
N ALA A 255 5.77 -24.07 -8.37
CA ALA A 255 5.31 -24.72 -7.14
C ALA A 255 3.87 -24.30 -6.77
N ARG A 256 3.51 -23.03 -6.98
CA ARG A 256 2.16 -22.49 -6.80
C ARG A 256 1.20 -22.93 -7.94
N LEU A 257 1.70 -23.43 -9.07
CA LEU A 257 1.04 -23.81 -10.32
C LEU A 257 0.76 -22.62 -11.24
N SER A 258 -0.27 -21.83 -10.98
CA SER A 258 -0.64 -20.69 -11.84
C SER A 258 -1.29 -19.56 -11.06
N PRO A 259 -1.23 -18.31 -11.53
CA PRO A 259 -2.08 -17.25 -11.03
C PRO A 259 -3.55 -17.49 -11.36
N PRO A 260 -4.52 -16.81 -10.70
CA PRO A 260 -5.95 -17.02 -10.90
C PRO A 260 -6.37 -16.79 -12.36
N LEU A 261 -6.90 -17.80 -13.05
CA LEU A 261 -7.31 -17.72 -14.45
C LEU A 261 -8.34 -16.60 -14.67
N LEU A 262 -9.44 -16.63 -13.92
CA LEU A 262 -10.52 -15.64 -14.06
C LEU A 262 -10.05 -14.23 -13.70
N GLY A 263 -9.22 -14.12 -12.66
CA GLY A 263 -8.63 -12.84 -12.28
C GLY A 263 -7.78 -12.22 -13.39
N GLN A 264 -6.98 -13.04 -14.09
CA GLN A 264 -6.16 -12.55 -15.20
C GLN A 264 -7.00 -12.07 -16.38
N LEU A 265 -8.09 -12.77 -16.72
CA LEU A 265 -9.00 -12.35 -17.79
C LEU A 265 -9.62 -10.98 -17.49
N VAL A 266 -10.07 -10.75 -16.24
CA VAL A 266 -10.58 -9.47 -15.81
C VAL A 266 -9.49 -8.38 -15.85
N ALA A 267 -8.34 -8.66 -15.26
CA ALA A 267 -7.21 -7.71 -15.20
C ALA A 267 -6.71 -7.33 -16.61
N GLU A 268 -6.66 -8.27 -17.53
CA GLU A 268 -6.28 -8.05 -18.92
C GLU A 268 -7.27 -7.12 -19.64
N ALA A 269 -8.57 -7.33 -19.46
CA ALA A 269 -9.60 -6.48 -20.04
C ALA A 269 -9.59 -5.08 -19.41
N SER A 270 -9.33 -4.98 -18.12
CA SER A 270 -9.32 -3.70 -17.40
C SER A 270 -8.19 -2.76 -17.83
N ILE A 271 -7.15 -3.25 -18.52
CA ILE A 271 -6.14 -2.38 -19.14
C ILE A 271 -6.77 -1.49 -20.23
N ASP A 272 -7.82 -1.98 -20.89
CA ASP A 272 -8.53 -1.23 -21.94
C ASP A 272 -9.58 -0.26 -21.39
N THR A 273 -9.57 -0.01 -20.07
CA THR A 273 -10.46 0.95 -19.41
C THR A 273 -10.29 2.34 -20.03
N PRO A 274 -11.40 3.04 -20.35
CA PRO A 274 -11.35 4.38 -20.90
C PRO A 274 -10.58 5.36 -19.98
N LYS A 275 -9.85 6.30 -20.57
CA LYS A 275 -9.08 7.33 -19.83
C LYS A 275 -9.97 8.19 -18.93
N GLU A 276 -11.24 8.32 -19.30
CA GLU A 276 -12.25 9.04 -18.51
C GLU A 276 -12.42 8.45 -17.12
N TYR A 277 -12.44 7.12 -17.00
CA TYR A 277 -12.50 6.43 -15.70
C TYR A 277 -11.32 6.83 -14.80
N MET A 278 -10.10 6.84 -15.35
CA MET A 278 -8.91 7.20 -14.57
C MET A 278 -8.94 8.65 -14.13
N ARG A 279 -9.47 9.55 -14.98
CA ARG A 279 -9.63 10.97 -14.64
C ARG A 279 -10.69 11.16 -13.55
N GLU A 280 -11.86 10.54 -13.70
CA GLU A 280 -12.94 10.62 -12.70
C GLU A 280 -12.49 10.04 -11.36
N MET A 281 -11.77 8.92 -11.36
CA MET A 281 -11.16 8.36 -10.16
C MET A 281 -10.18 9.35 -9.51
N TYR A 282 -9.31 9.97 -10.29
CA TYR A 282 -8.36 10.96 -9.79
C TYR A 282 -9.08 12.16 -9.15
N ASP A 283 -10.05 12.75 -9.86
CA ASP A 283 -10.80 13.92 -9.38
C ASP A 283 -11.53 13.60 -8.07
N GLU A 284 -12.19 12.45 -7.99
CA GLU A 284 -12.88 11.97 -6.78
C GLU A 284 -11.92 11.81 -5.59
N TYR A 285 -10.76 11.17 -5.78
CA TYR A 285 -9.80 11.00 -4.68
C TYR A 285 -9.12 12.32 -4.26
N VAL A 286 -8.95 13.28 -5.16
CA VAL A 286 -8.51 14.63 -4.81
C VAL A 286 -9.53 15.31 -3.89
N GLU A 287 -10.84 15.23 -4.23
CA GLU A 287 -11.90 15.80 -3.39
C GLU A 287 -12.00 15.13 -2.03
N ARG A 288 -11.94 13.79 -1.97
CA ARG A 288 -11.93 13.03 -0.72
C ARG A 288 -10.75 13.39 0.17
N ARG A 289 -9.54 13.45 -0.41
CA ARG A 289 -8.33 13.87 0.30
C ARG A 289 -8.51 15.26 0.90
N ASN A 290 -8.94 16.23 0.10
CA ASN A 290 -9.09 17.61 0.55
C ASN A 290 -10.16 17.71 1.66
N CYS A 291 -11.31 17.05 1.50
CA CYS A 291 -12.34 16.98 2.52
C CYS A 291 -11.80 16.44 3.85
N LEU A 292 -11.09 15.29 3.80
CA LEU A 292 -10.55 14.66 4.99
C LEU A 292 -9.48 15.52 5.66
N ILE A 293 -8.47 15.98 4.92
CA ILE A 293 -7.33 16.70 5.51
C ILE A 293 -7.76 18.06 6.08
N ASP A 294 -8.58 18.80 5.35
CA ASP A 294 -9.13 20.07 5.84
C ASP A 294 -9.98 19.85 7.11
N GLY A 295 -10.77 18.78 7.13
CA GLY A 295 -11.60 18.45 8.29
C GLY A 295 -10.78 18.02 9.51
N LEU A 296 -9.79 17.16 9.34
CA LEU A 296 -8.89 16.71 10.42
C LEU A 296 -8.16 17.89 11.05
N ASN A 297 -7.53 18.75 10.25
CA ASN A 297 -6.72 19.87 10.75
C ASN A 297 -7.56 21.03 11.34
N ARG A 298 -8.91 20.95 11.26
CA ARG A 298 -9.82 21.85 12.00
C ARG A 298 -10.22 21.31 13.38
N ILE A 299 -9.94 20.05 13.69
CA ILE A 299 -10.21 19.48 15.00
C ILE A 299 -9.05 19.88 15.93
N PRO A 300 -9.31 20.53 17.08
CA PRO A 300 -8.27 20.97 18.01
C PRO A 300 -7.38 19.81 18.46
N GLY A 301 -6.06 19.99 18.39
CA GLY A 301 -5.04 19.00 18.76
C GLY A 301 -4.79 17.91 17.71
N VAL A 302 -5.52 17.88 16.59
CA VAL A 302 -5.27 16.93 15.48
C VAL A 302 -4.34 17.57 14.46
N TYR A 303 -3.36 16.80 14.01
CA TYR A 303 -2.47 17.20 12.91
C TYR A 303 -2.31 16.06 11.89
N SER A 304 -2.49 16.39 10.62
CA SER A 304 -2.25 15.49 9.49
C SER A 304 -1.52 16.25 8.39
N PRO A 305 -0.35 15.78 7.91
CA PRO A 305 0.28 16.32 6.71
C PRO A 305 -0.59 16.06 5.49
N ILE A 306 -0.42 16.85 4.44
CA ILE A 306 -1.16 16.67 3.18
C ILE A 306 -0.53 15.50 2.40
N PRO A 307 -1.27 14.41 2.15
CA PRO A 307 -0.75 13.31 1.33
C PRO A 307 -0.54 13.75 -0.13
N MET A 308 0.58 13.36 -0.69
CA MET A 308 0.92 13.64 -2.08
C MET A 308 0.52 12.51 -3.03
N GLY A 309 0.22 11.32 -2.47
CA GLY A 309 -0.22 10.16 -3.24
C GLY A 309 -0.93 9.12 -2.38
N ALA A 310 -1.27 7.98 -2.97
CA ALA A 310 -2.09 6.92 -2.40
C ALA A 310 -3.49 7.44 -1.95
N PHE A 311 -4.14 6.76 -1.04
CA PHE A 311 -5.41 7.22 -0.44
C PHE A 311 -5.41 7.00 1.08
N TYR A 312 -4.26 7.32 1.69
CA TYR A 312 -4.04 7.26 3.14
C TYR A 312 -3.41 8.54 3.65
N THR A 313 -3.63 8.77 4.93
CA THR A 313 -2.84 9.68 5.74
C THR A 313 -2.57 9.09 7.10
N VAL A 314 -1.52 9.53 7.75
CA VAL A 314 -1.30 9.33 9.19
C VAL A 314 -1.59 10.65 9.89
N ALA A 315 -2.48 10.60 10.87
CA ALA A 315 -2.84 11.76 11.69
C ALA A 315 -2.41 11.53 13.13
N ARG A 316 -1.85 12.55 13.77
CA ARG A 316 -1.64 12.62 15.22
C ARG A 316 -2.91 13.11 15.87
N LEU A 317 -3.31 12.45 16.95
CA LEU A 317 -4.50 12.75 17.72
C LEU A 317 -4.12 13.19 19.14
N PRO A 318 -4.90 14.04 19.82
CA PRO A 318 -4.68 14.45 21.21
C PRO A 318 -5.14 13.34 22.18
N VAL A 319 -4.48 12.17 22.14
CA VAL A 319 -4.82 11.01 22.95
C VAL A 319 -3.58 10.40 23.62
N ASP A 320 -3.78 9.77 24.77
CA ASP A 320 -2.71 9.08 25.50
C ASP A 320 -2.20 7.83 24.75
N ASP A 321 -3.11 7.17 24.03
CA ASP A 321 -2.82 5.95 23.29
C ASP A 321 -3.88 5.73 22.20
N ALA A 322 -3.47 5.81 20.94
CA ALA A 322 -4.38 5.67 19.78
C ALA A 322 -4.99 4.26 19.68
N GLU A 323 -4.32 3.23 20.19
CA GLU A 323 -4.89 1.88 20.18
C GLU A 323 -6.06 1.77 21.17
N LYS A 324 -5.92 2.33 22.37
CA LYS A 324 -7.00 2.42 23.35
C LYS A 324 -8.15 3.28 22.83
N PHE A 325 -7.83 4.43 22.21
CA PHE A 325 -8.82 5.30 21.60
C PHE A 325 -9.64 4.57 20.53
N CYS A 326 -8.97 3.90 19.58
CA CYS A 326 -9.65 3.15 18.52
C CYS A 326 -10.52 2.00 19.07
N ALA A 327 -10.07 1.31 20.10
CA ALA A 327 -10.86 0.27 20.76
C ALA A 327 -12.09 0.88 21.46
N TRP A 328 -11.88 1.96 22.22
CA TRP A 328 -12.95 2.67 22.93
C TRP A 328 -14.01 3.24 21.99
N CYS A 329 -13.63 3.75 20.81
CA CYS A 329 -14.61 4.19 19.80
C CYS A 329 -15.58 3.08 19.40
N LEU A 330 -15.17 1.82 19.43
CA LEU A 330 -15.99 0.69 19.02
C LEU A 330 -16.73 0.03 20.19
N SER A 331 -16.19 0.11 21.42
CA SER A 331 -16.77 -0.56 22.60
C SER A 331 -17.72 0.34 23.40
N ASP A 332 -17.35 1.60 23.60
CA ASP A 332 -17.93 2.48 24.64
C ASP A 332 -18.51 3.80 24.08
N PHE A 333 -18.14 4.18 22.86
CA PHE A 333 -18.57 5.45 22.26
C PHE A 333 -19.69 5.24 21.24
N ASP A 334 -20.66 6.13 21.30
CA ASP A 334 -21.74 6.28 20.33
C ASP A 334 -22.13 7.76 20.24
N TYR A 335 -22.21 8.28 19.02
CA TYR A 335 -22.72 9.60 18.73
C TYR A 335 -23.85 9.52 17.72
N GLU A 336 -25.10 9.71 18.18
CA GLU A 336 -26.30 9.58 17.35
C GLU A 336 -26.44 8.22 16.63
N GLY A 337 -26.04 7.12 17.27
CA GLY A 337 -26.03 5.80 16.68
C GLY A 337 -24.85 5.51 15.75
N GLU A 338 -23.81 6.33 15.78
CA GLU A 338 -22.67 6.24 14.84
C GLU A 338 -21.32 6.27 15.56
N THR A 339 -20.33 5.59 14.98
CA THR A 339 -18.93 5.63 15.43
C THR A 339 -17.96 5.54 14.25
N VAL A 340 -16.65 5.66 14.53
CA VAL A 340 -15.55 5.54 13.56
C VAL A 340 -14.64 4.36 13.88
N MET A 341 -14.13 3.69 12.84
CA MET A 341 -13.10 2.69 12.97
C MET A 341 -11.83 3.17 12.25
N LEU A 342 -10.77 3.41 13.01
CA LEU A 342 -9.46 3.84 12.53
C LEU A 342 -8.45 2.70 12.67
N ALA A 343 -7.28 2.82 12.03
CA ALA A 343 -6.18 1.88 12.24
C ALA A 343 -5.10 2.53 13.13
N PRO A 344 -4.86 2.03 14.37
CA PRO A 344 -3.79 2.52 15.23
C PRO A 344 -2.44 2.45 14.52
N ALA A 345 -1.67 3.54 14.51
CA ALA A 345 -0.46 3.62 13.71
C ALA A 345 0.74 2.89 14.34
N ALA A 346 0.75 2.63 15.64
CA ALA A 346 1.86 1.94 16.31
C ALA A 346 2.25 0.62 15.63
N GLY A 347 1.28 -0.09 15.04
CA GLY A 347 1.55 -1.35 14.32
C GLY A 347 2.16 -1.21 12.92
N PHE A 348 2.40 0.02 12.45
CA PHE A 348 3.14 0.31 11.21
C PHE A 348 4.60 0.70 11.48
N TYR A 349 4.98 0.78 12.76
CA TYR A 349 6.33 1.04 13.22
C TYR A 349 6.92 -0.22 13.86
N THR A 350 8.24 -0.37 13.79
CA THR A 350 8.99 -1.36 14.57
C THR A 350 9.73 -0.70 15.74
N THR A 351 9.97 0.61 15.65
CA THR A 351 10.58 1.40 16.72
C THR A 351 9.63 1.47 17.93
N PRO A 352 10.06 0.99 19.11
CA PRO A 352 9.22 0.99 20.31
C PRO A 352 8.71 2.40 20.67
N GLY A 353 7.41 2.51 20.89
CA GLY A 353 6.74 3.76 21.28
C GLY A 353 6.43 4.73 20.14
N ALA A 354 6.92 4.47 18.91
CA ALA A 354 6.58 5.29 17.77
C ALA A 354 5.11 5.11 17.37
N GLY A 355 4.48 6.19 16.90
CA GLY A 355 3.09 6.19 16.42
C GLY A 355 2.04 5.93 17.51
N LYS A 356 2.38 6.08 18.81
CA LYS A 356 1.48 5.77 19.93
C LYS A 356 0.22 6.65 19.96
N ASP A 357 0.36 7.89 19.52
CA ASP A 357 -0.69 8.91 19.42
C ASP A 357 -1.20 9.10 17.98
N GLN A 358 -0.84 8.19 17.08
CA GLN A 358 -1.13 8.31 15.65
C GLN A 358 -2.11 7.23 15.17
N VAL A 359 -2.86 7.59 14.15
CA VAL A 359 -3.75 6.66 13.43
C VAL A 359 -3.52 6.77 11.93
N ARG A 360 -3.63 5.64 11.22
CA ARG A 360 -3.78 5.67 9.76
C ARG A 360 -5.25 5.79 9.40
N ILE A 361 -5.56 6.69 8.49
CA ILE A 361 -6.89 6.91 7.92
C ILE A 361 -6.85 6.67 6.42
N ALA A 362 -7.78 5.85 5.92
CA ALA A 362 -8.01 5.67 4.49
C ALA A 362 -9.19 6.52 4.04
N TYR A 363 -9.02 7.35 3.00
CA TYR A 363 -10.10 8.19 2.47
C TYR A 363 -10.78 7.54 1.25
N VAL A 364 -11.27 6.32 1.50
CA VAL A 364 -11.93 5.50 0.47
C VAL A 364 -13.47 5.63 0.47
N LEU A 365 -14.06 6.22 1.52
CA LEU A 365 -15.48 6.51 1.58
C LEU A 365 -15.81 7.73 0.70
N ASN A 366 -17.07 7.82 0.27
CA ASN A 366 -17.56 9.03 -0.42
C ASN A 366 -17.45 10.27 0.47
N LYS A 367 -17.55 11.45 -0.13
CA LYS A 367 -17.30 12.74 0.52
C LYS A 367 -18.30 13.04 1.65
N GLU A 368 -19.57 12.63 1.48
CA GLU A 368 -20.63 12.82 2.46
C GLU A 368 -20.36 11.99 3.72
N ASP A 369 -20.02 10.71 3.55
CA ASP A 369 -19.66 9.83 4.66
C ASP A 369 -18.34 10.26 5.33
N LEU A 370 -17.34 10.76 4.57
CA LEU A 370 -16.12 11.32 5.14
C LEU A 370 -16.41 12.56 5.99
N ALA A 371 -17.25 13.48 5.51
CA ALA A 371 -17.64 14.68 6.25
C ALA A 371 -18.38 14.31 7.54
N ARG A 372 -19.27 13.31 7.50
CA ARG A 372 -19.97 12.83 8.68
C ARG A 372 -19.03 12.11 9.66
N ALA A 373 -18.14 11.26 9.17
CA ALA A 373 -17.14 10.60 9.98
C ALA A 373 -16.24 11.58 10.75
N LEU A 374 -15.89 12.73 10.14
CA LEU A 374 -15.14 13.80 10.79
C LEU A 374 -15.92 14.44 11.96
N VAL A 375 -17.23 14.63 11.82
CA VAL A 375 -18.08 15.11 12.93
C VAL A 375 -18.08 14.10 14.06
N VAL A 376 -18.29 12.81 13.76
CA VAL A 376 -18.27 11.72 14.75
C VAL A 376 -16.91 11.62 15.44
N LEU A 377 -15.81 11.69 14.67
CA LEU A 377 -14.44 11.67 15.21
C LEU A 377 -14.17 12.84 16.15
N LYS A 378 -14.62 14.05 15.80
CA LYS A 378 -14.48 15.22 16.68
C LYS A 378 -15.16 14.97 18.03
N HIS A 379 -16.41 14.50 18.04
CA HIS A 379 -17.13 14.20 19.29
C HIS A 379 -16.48 13.04 20.06
N ALA A 380 -15.95 12.02 19.35
CA ALA A 380 -15.20 10.96 20.00
C ALA A 380 -13.95 11.48 20.72
N LEU A 381 -13.18 12.37 20.10
CA LEU A 381 -12.01 13.01 20.72
C LEU A 381 -12.38 13.91 21.90
N GLU A 382 -13.52 14.62 21.82
CA GLU A 382 -14.02 15.45 22.93
C GLU A 382 -14.46 14.62 24.15
N ALA A 383 -15.02 13.43 23.91
CA ALA A 383 -15.56 12.54 24.95
C ALA A 383 -14.54 11.53 25.48
N TYR A 384 -13.43 11.31 24.81
CA TYR A 384 -12.46 10.29 25.18
C TYR A 384 -11.79 10.56 26.54
N PRO A 385 -11.86 9.60 27.50
CA PRO A 385 -11.30 9.81 28.85
C PRO A 385 -9.77 10.00 28.88
N GLY A 386 -9.06 9.46 27.86
CA GLY A 386 -7.62 9.56 27.71
C GLY A 386 -7.16 10.72 26.80
N ARG A 387 -8.01 11.73 26.60
CA ARG A 387 -7.63 12.94 25.86
C ARG A 387 -6.49 13.66 26.58
N VAL A 388 -5.50 14.06 25.80
CA VAL A 388 -4.36 14.88 26.28
C VAL A 388 -4.64 16.33 25.89
N GLU A 389 -4.56 17.24 26.86
CA GLU A 389 -4.58 18.69 26.61
C GLU A 389 -3.19 19.12 26.11
N GLU A 390 -3.13 20.01 25.12
CA GLU A 390 -1.88 20.62 24.64
C GLU A 390 -1.21 21.49 25.72
#